data_011201168a775226190e7c3771061388
#
_entry.id   011201168a775226190e7c3771061388
#
_cell.length_a   1.000
_cell.length_b   1.000
_cell.length_c   1.000
_cell.angle_alpha   90.00
_cell.angle_beta   90.00
_cell.angle_gamma   90.00
#
_symmetry.space_group_name_H-M   'P 1'
#
loop_
_entity.id
_entity.type
_entity.pdbx_description
1 polymer ?
#
loop_
_entity_poly.entity_id
_entity_poly.type
_entity_poly.pdbx_seq_one_letter_code
_entity_poly.pdbx_strand_id
1 'polypeptide(L)'
;NLLRERNLRTPSLLHNAPTAGNHGAALIMQYLSDGKTLTECMQNAVTSQERHSLLSLATRSIATCHRFGLRQIDVHMDNFLLSDKEVYYLDGGQIQVQGESLEEELAYDNFALFLAQFKVENDEAIGDLLHEYHLENKTCSAPVYADILRRVKRARNLRLINYEKKLLRSTTANRNIRSLDKFAVYDREIHSPLLEDFISDPNRYIVKD
;
A
#
# COMPACT_ATOMS: atom_id res chain seq x y z
N ASN A 1 -12.34 -20.02 6.25
CA ASN A 1 -11.67 -18.75 5.94
C ASN A 1 -10.69 -18.40 7.07
N LEU A 2 -9.41 -18.71 6.83
CA LEU A 2 -8.32 -18.62 7.80
C LEU A 2 -8.21 -17.23 8.47
N LEU A 3 -8.49 -16.15 7.73
CA LEU A 3 -8.44 -14.78 8.26
C LEU A 3 -9.49 -14.58 9.36
N ARG A 4 -10.72 -15.07 9.13
CA ARG A 4 -11.81 -14.98 10.10
C ARG A 4 -11.57 -15.85 11.34
N GLU A 5 -10.98 -17.02 11.16
CA GLU A 5 -10.59 -17.89 12.28
C GLU A 5 -9.55 -17.21 13.20
N ARG A 6 -8.80 -16.27 12.65
CA ARG A 6 -7.81 -15.44 13.35
C ARG A 6 -8.31 -14.01 13.66
N ASN A 7 -9.64 -13.81 13.72
CA ASN A 7 -10.30 -12.54 14.04
C ASN A 7 -9.95 -11.37 13.11
N LEU A 8 -9.51 -11.65 11.88
CA LEU A 8 -9.30 -10.61 10.88
C LEU A 8 -10.51 -10.47 9.97
N ARG A 9 -10.94 -9.24 9.76
CA ARG A 9 -12.09 -8.94 8.92
C ARG A 9 -11.67 -8.96 7.46
N THR A 10 -12.45 -9.63 6.65
CA THR A 10 -12.39 -9.61 5.19
C THR A 10 -13.81 -9.73 4.67
N PRO A 11 -14.15 -9.13 3.53
CA PRO A 11 -15.46 -9.33 2.92
C PRO A 11 -15.78 -10.81 2.80
N SER A 12 -17.04 -11.17 3.03
CA SER A 12 -17.46 -12.59 2.97
C SER A 12 -17.37 -13.11 1.56
N LEU A 13 -16.79 -14.30 1.38
CA LEU A 13 -16.97 -15.04 0.14
C LEU A 13 -18.41 -15.58 0.11
N LEU A 14 -19.21 -15.12 -0.85
CA LEU A 14 -20.60 -15.52 -1.03
C LEU A 14 -20.70 -16.73 -1.97
N HIS A 15 -19.89 -16.75 -3.02
CA HIS A 15 -19.88 -17.83 -4.00
C HIS A 15 -18.51 -17.98 -4.64
N ASN A 16 -18.16 -19.22 -4.99
CA ASN A 16 -16.98 -19.58 -5.77
C ASN A 16 -17.39 -20.57 -6.85
N ALA A 17 -17.11 -20.27 -8.10
CA ALA A 17 -17.41 -21.14 -9.23
C ALA A 17 -16.21 -21.19 -10.19
N PRO A 18 -15.89 -22.37 -10.77
CA PRO A 18 -14.91 -22.44 -11.83
C PRO A 18 -15.42 -21.66 -13.06
N THR A 19 -14.49 -21.01 -13.77
CA THR A 19 -14.81 -20.39 -15.07
C THR A 19 -14.92 -21.43 -16.17
N ALA A 20 -15.65 -21.12 -17.23
CA ALA A 20 -15.77 -21.99 -18.40
C ALA A 20 -14.39 -22.36 -18.94
N GLY A 21 -14.15 -23.65 -19.18
CA GLY A 21 -12.88 -24.17 -19.65
C GLY A 21 -11.84 -24.44 -18.56
N ASN A 22 -12.16 -24.35 -17.27
CA ASN A 22 -11.26 -24.60 -16.12
C ASN A 22 -10.00 -23.71 -16.09
N HIS A 23 -10.04 -22.53 -16.71
CA HIS A 23 -8.89 -21.60 -16.76
C HIS A 23 -8.84 -20.62 -15.56
N GLY A 24 -9.72 -20.76 -14.57
CA GLY A 24 -9.77 -19.89 -13.40
C GLY A 24 -11.00 -20.11 -12.54
N ALA A 25 -11.21 -19.24 -11.57
CA ALA A 25 -12.39 -19.23 -10.72
C ALA A 25 -12.98 -17.81 -10.63
N ALA A 26 -14.31 -17.74 -10.59
CA ALA A 26 -15.05 -16.52 -10.30
C ALA A 26 -15.38 -16.49 -8.80
N LEU A 27 -15.00 -15.42 -8.11
CA LEU A 27 -15.29 -15.21 -6.70
C LEU A 27 -16.33 -14.09 -6.58
N ILE A 28 -17.45 -14.38 -5.91
CA ILE A 28 -18.45 -13.38 -5.55
C ILE A 28 -18.25 -13.06 -4.07
N MET A 29 -17.89 -11.81 -3.78
CA MET A 29 -17.62 -11.33 -2.44
C MET A 29 -18.74 -10.42 -1.95
N GLN A 30 -18.91 -10.32 -0.62
CA GLN A 30 -19.77 -9.34 0.01
C GLN A 30 -19.33 -7.94 -0.43
N TYR A 31 -20.30 -7.12 -0.85
CA TYR A 31 -20.10 -5.70 -1.08
C TYR A 31 -20.39 -4.93 0.22
N LEU A 32 -19.46 -4.07 0.62
CA LEU A 32 -19.60 -3.18 1.77
C LEU A 32 -19.94 -1.78 1.23
N SER A 33 -21.21 -1.41 1.28
CA SER A 33 -21.74 -0.21 0.61
C SER A 33 -21.20 1.12 1.16
N ASP A 34 -20.81 1.13 2.43
CA ASP A 34 -20.22 2.27 3.15
C ASP A 34 -18.68 2.20 3.19
N GLY A 35 -18.12 1.10 2.65
CA GLY A 35 -16.68 0.85 2.66
C GLY A 35 -15.91 1.86 1.81
N LYS A 36 -14.88 2.47 2.42
CA LYS A 36 -13.91 3.36 1.75
C LYS A 36 -12.52 2.84 1.99
N THR A 37 -11.66 2.93 0.98
CA THR A 37 -10.24 2.58 1.15
C THR A 37 -9.57 3.53 2.14
N LEU A 38 -8.50 3.07 2.80
CA LEU A 38 -7.71 3.93 3.67
C LEU A 38 -7.16 5.14 2.88
N THR A 39 -6.80 4.95 1.61
CA THR A 39 -6.39 6.05 0.72
C THR A 39 -7.48 7.11 0.60
N GLU A 40 -8.72 6.71 0.29
CA GLU A 40 -9.86 7.64 0.19
C GLU A 40 -10.15 8.34 1.53
N CYS A 41 -10.09 7.61 2.64
CA CYS A 41 -10.28 8.18 3.98
C CYS A 41 -9.19 9.21 4.31
N MET A 42 -7.93 8.91 4.01
CA MET A 42 -6.80 9.82 4.23
C MET A 42 -6.87 11.08 3.35
N GLN A 43 -7.34 10.96 2.11
CA GLN A 43 -7.55 12.11 1.22
C GLN A 43 -8.68 13.03 1.69
N ASN A 44 -9.72 12.46 2.29
CA ASN A 44 -10.89 13.19 2.79
C ASN A 44 -10.70 13.72 4.22
N ALA A 45 -9.68 13.27 4.96
CA ALA A 45 -9.40 13.73 6.31
C ALA A 45 -8.92 15.19 6.31
N VAL A 46 -9.67 16.05 6.99
CA VAL A 46 -9.42 17.50 7.04
C VAL A 46 -8.37 17.82 8.09
N THR A 47 -8.44 17.18 9.26
CA THR A 47 -7.58 17.47 10.40
C THR A 47 -6.44 16.46 10.56
N SER A 48 -5.35 16.89 11.20
CA SER A 48 -4.26 15.99 11.58
C SER A 48 -4.72 14.89 12.55
N GLN A 49 -5.69 15.20 13.41
CA GLN A 49 -6.25 14.25 14.36
C GLN A 49 -7.03 13.13 13.65
N GLU A 50 -7.82 13.47 12.62
CA GLU A 50 -8.51 12.46 11.80
C GLU A 50 -7.51 11.54 11.10
N ARG A 51 -6.47 12.11 10.47
CA ARG A 51 -5.41 11.33 9.83
C ARG A 51 -4.71 10.41 10.81
N HIS A 52 -4.35 10.92 11.98
CA HIS A 52 -3.73 10.12 13.03
C HIS A 52 -4.63 8.97 13.47
N SER A 53 -5.93 9.22 13.68
CA SER A 53 -6.91 8.18 14.06
C SER A 53 -7.02 7.07 13.00
N LEU A 54 -7.02 7.42 11.71
CA LEU A 54 -7.02 6.45 10.61
C LEU A 54 -5.75 5.60 10.59
N LEU A 55 -4.59 6.22 10.79
CA LEU A 55 -3.30 5.54 10.86
C LEU A 55 -3.19 4.61 12.07
N SER A 56 -3.66 5.06 13.24
CA SER A 56 -3.73 4.22 14.45
C SER A 56 -4.60 2.99 14.23
N LEU A 57 -5.76 3.15 13.59
CA LEU A 57 -6.67 2.04 13.28
C LEU A 57 -6.00 1.02 12.35
N ALA A 58 -5.36 1.46 11.27
CA ALA A 58 -4.63 0.60 10.35
C ALA A 58 -3.42 -0.06 11.04
N THR A 59 -2.68 0.68 11.87
CA THR A 59 -1.54 0.17 12.63
C THR A 59 -1.95 -0.95 13.57
N ARG A 60 -3.02 -0.78 14.34
CA ARG A 60 -3.56 -1.83 15.23
C ARG A 60 -4.00 -3.06 14.43
N SER A 61 -4.62 -2.84 13.27
CA SER A 61 -5.02 -3.94 12.40
C SER A 61 -3.80 -4.73 11.89
N ILE A 62 -2.74 -4.06 11.44
CA ILE A 62 -1.48 -4.69 11.02
C ILE A 62 -0.83 -5.43 12.18
N ALA A 63 -0.78 -4.83 13.37
CA ALA A 63 -0.24 -5.44 14.57
C ALA A 63 -1.01 -6.73 14.94
N THR A 64 -2.33 -6.71 14.82
CA THR A 64 -3.20 -7.90 15.00
C THR A 64 -2.86 -8.99 13.99
N CYS A 65 -2.68 -8.63 12.70
CA CYS A 65 -2.21 -9.57 11.67
C CYS A 65 -0.93 -10.27 12.10
N HIS A 66 0.07 -9.50 12.49
CA HIS A 66 1.38 -10.01 12.87
C HIS A 66 1.31 -10.88 14.13
N ARG A 67 0.52 -10.48 15.13
CA ARG A 67 0.29 -11.28 16.34
C ARG A 67 -0.25 -12.67 16.02
N PHE A 68 -1.06 -12.81 14.99
CA PHE A 68 -1.60 -14.08 14.53
C PHE A 68 -0.80 -14.75 13.42
N GLY A 69 0.47 -14.39 13.22
CA GLY A 69 1.34 -15.00 12.23
C GLY A 69 0.94 -14.72 10.78
N LEU A 70 0.20 -13.64 10.54
CA LEU A 70 -0.25 -13.26 9.21
C LEU A 70 0.53 -12.05 8.71
N ARG A 71 0.89 -12.05 7.44
CA ARG A 71 1.58 -10.96 6.76
C ARG A 71 0.89 -10.60 5.46
N GLN A 72 0.41 -9.36 5.33
CA GLN A 72 0.01 -8.81 4.04
C GLN A 72 1.28 -8.45 3.26
N ILE A 73 1.53 -9.08 2.12
CA ILE A 73 2.72 -8.80 1.31
C ILE A 73 2.63 -7.42 0.68
N ASP A 74 1.48 -7.11 0.09
CA ASP A 74 1.18 -5.80 -0.47
C ASP A 74 0.39 -4.95 0.53
N VAL A 75 1.11 -4.32 1.47
CA VAL A 75 0.55 -3.43 2.50
C VAL A 75 0.14 -2.07 1.95
N HIS A 76 -0.36 -2.01 0.70
CA HIS A 76 -0.86 -0.77 0.13
C HIS A 76 -2.13 -0.29 0.85
N MET A 77 -2.29 1.04 1.01
CA MET A 77 -3.45 1.62 1.70
C MET A 77 -4.79 1.26 1.06
N ASP A 78 -4.83 0.98 -0.25
CA ASP A 78 -6.03 0.54 -0.96
C ASP A 78 -6.45 -0.90 -0.60
N ASN A 79 -5.57 -1.68 0.04
CA ASN A 79 -5.86 -3.01 0.52
C ASN A 79 -6.50 -3.04 1.93
N PHE A 80 -6.69 -1.84 2.53
CA PHE A 80 -7.42 -1.66 3.78
C PHE A 80 -8.72 -0.92 3.51
N LEU A 81 -9.86 -1.59 3.67
CA LEU A 81 -11.18 -0.99 3.52
C LEU A 81 -11.74 -0.69 4.91
N LEU A 82 -12.19 0.53 5.12
CA LEU A 82 -12.82 0.97 6.36
C LEU A 82 -14.34 0.97 6.17
N SER A 83 -15.03 0.25 7.06
CA SER A 83 -16.49 0.20 7.14
C SER A 83 -16.90 0.04 8.60
N ASP A 84 -17.87 0.79 9.09
CA ASP A 84 -18.35 0.75 10.48
C ASP A 84 -17.23 0.90 11.53
N LYS A 85 -16.21 1.74 11.26
CA LYS A 85 -15.01 1.94 12.10
C LYS A 85 -14.12 0.70 12.25
N GLU A 86 -14.29 -0.29 11.40
CA GLU A 86 -13.51 -1.51 11.35
C GLU A 86 -12.66 -1.55 10.08
N VAL A 87 -11.54 -2.27 10.14
CA VAL A 87 -10.65 -2.47 9.00
C VAL A 87 -10.90 -3.85 8.40
N TYR A 88 -11.20 -3.87 7.12
CA TYR A 88 -11.31 -5.08 6.32
C TYR A 88 -10.11 -5.21 5.39
N TYR A 89 -9.51 -6.38 5.35
CA TYR A 89 -8.43 -6.70 4.43
C TYR A 89 -9.00 -7.09 3.07
N LEU A 90 -8.54 -6.40 2.03
CA LEU A 90 -8.74 -6.78 0.64
C LEU A 90 -7.55 -7.61 0.16
N ASP A 91 -7.69 -8.22 -1.02
CA ASP A 91 -6.65 -9.05 -1.66
C ASP A 91 -6.06 -10.14 -0.74
N GLY A 92 -6.93 -10.99 -0.21
CA GLY A 92 -6.54 -12.11 0.65
C GLY A 92 -5.52 -13.08 0.02
N GLY A 93 -5.37 -13.07 -1.32
CA GLY A 93 -4.34 -13.83 -2.04
C GLY A 93 -2.91 -13.36 -1.76
N GLN A 94 -2.74 -12.13 -1.26
CA GLN A 94 -1.45 -11.56 -0.87
C GLN A 94 -1.17 -11.70 0.63
N ILE A 95 -1.99 -12.44 1.38
CA ILE A 95 -1.77 -12.72 2.79
C ILE A 95 -1.06 -14.06 2.96
N GLN A 96 0.14 -14.01 3.54
CA GLN A 96 0.92 -15.19 3.91
C GLN A 96 0.71 -15.55 5.39
N VAL A 97 0.73 -16.84 5.67
CA VAL A 97 0.64 -17.40 7.02
C VAL A 97 1.99 -17.96 7.41
N GLN A 98 2.51 -17.54 8.56
CA GLN A 98 3.82 -17.96 9.07
C GLN A 98 3.69 -18.27 10.57
N GLY A 99 3.25 -19.48 10.90
CA GLY A 99 3.16 -19.93 12.28
C GLY A 99 2.02 -19.32 13.11
N GLU A 100 2.19 -19.27 14.42
CA GLU A 100 1.22 -18.74 15.39
C GLU A 100 1.36 -17.23 15.57
N SER A 101 2.58 -16.70 15.49
CA SER A 101 2.92 -15.27 15.44
C SER A 101 3.94 -15.02 14.34
N LEU A 102 3.97 -13.80 13.82
CA LEU A 102 4.98 -13.41 12.84
C LEU A 102 6.32 -13.18 13.55
N GLU A 103 7.39 -13.67 12.94
CA GLU A 103 8.76 -13.40 13.39
C GLU A 103 9.05 -11.90 13.44
N GLU A 104 9.69 -11.43 14.51
CA GLU A 104 9.89 -10.01 14.82
C GLU A 104 10.49 -9.21 13.66
N GLU A 105 11.56 -9.73 13.04
CA GLU A 105 12.22 -9.09 11.91
C GLU A 105 11.27 -8.88 10.72
N LEU A 106 10.49 -9.91 10.39
CA LEU A 106 9.50 -9.85 9.32
C LEU A 106 8.33 -8.92 9.66
N ALA A 107 7.91 -8.90 10.91
CA ALA A 107 6.85 -8.03 11.40
C ALA A 107 7.24 -6.55 11.26
N TYR A 108 8.44 -6.19 11.71
CA TYR A 108 8.93 -4.81 11.62
C TYR A 108 9.26 -4.38 10.18
N ASP A 109 9.80 -5.26 9.36
CA ASP A 109 10.02 -4.98 7.94
C ASP A 109 8.68 -4.74 7.22
N ASN A 110 7.66 -5.54 7.50
CA ASN A 110 6.33 -5.38 6.92
C ASN A 110 5.63 -4.10 7.39
N PHE A 111 5.73 -3.78 8.68
CA PHE A 111 5.21 -2.53 9.23
C PHE A 111 5.94 -1.31 8.63
N ALA A 112 7.26 -1.39 8.47
CA ALA A 112 8.04 -0.35 7.81
C ALA A 112 7.64 -0.12 6.35
N LEU A 113 7.23 -1.17 5.60
CA LEU A 113 6.66 -1.03 4.25
C LEU A 113 5.35 -0.24 4.25
N PHE A 114 4.50 -0.42 5.26
CA PHE A 114 3.30 0.39 5.44
C PHE A 114 3.65 1.85 5.71
N LEU A 115 4.52 2.11 6.69
CA LEU A 115 4.95 3.46 7.06
C LEU A 115 5.69 4.19 5.93
N ALA A 116 6.38 3.45 5.04
CA ALA A 116 7.10 4.02 3.91
C ALA A 116 6.20 4.66 2.82
N GLN A 117 4.88 4.50 2.93
CA GLN A 117 3.92 5.14 2.01
C GLN A 117 3.68 6.61 2.36
N PHE A 118 4.00 7.01 3.58
CA PHE A 118 3.78 8.38 4.04
C PHE A 118 5.00 9.26 3.74
N LYS A 119 4.72 10.57 3.61
CA LYS A 119 5.78 11.56 3.39
C LYS A 119 6.69 11.66 4.61
N VAL A 120 7.93 12.10 4.38
CA VAL A 120 8.94 12.27 5.45
C VAL A 120 8.47 13.26 6.54
N GLU A 121 7.70 14.28 6.15
CA GLU A 121 7.14 15.27 7.10
C GLU A 121 6.22 14.63 8.15
N ASN A 122 5.75 13.41 7.91
CA ASN A 122 4.90 12.66 8.84
C ASN A 122 5.70 11.70 9.74
N ASP A 123 7.04 11.70 9.68
CA ASP A 123 7.86 10.76 10.46
C ASP A 123 7.76 11.00 11.97
N GLU A 124 7.37 12.19 12.42
CA GLU A 124 7.09 12.49 13.82
C GLU A 124 5.98 11.60 14.41
N ALA A 125 4.99 11.24 13.60
CA ALA A 125 3.89 10.36 14.02
C ALA A 125 4.32 8.89 14.19
N ILE A 126 5.48 8.49 13.65
CA ILE A 126 5.95 7.09 13.73
C ILE A 126 6.10 6.63 15.18
N GLY A 127 6.54 7.52 16.09
CA GLY A 127 6.69 7.18 17.51
C GLY A 127 5.38 6.72 18.15
N ASP A 128 4.30 7.46 17.92
CA ASP A 128 2.98 7.15 18.45
C ASP A 128 2.42 5.86 17.81
N LEU A 129 2.60 5.71 16.51
CA LEU A 129 2.17 4.49 15.79
C LEU A 129 2.93 3.24 16.24
N LEU A 130 4.22 3.37 16.60
CA LEU A 130 5.00 2.27 17.18
C LEU A 130 4.49 1.87 18.56
N HIS A 131 4.11 2.85 19.36
CA HIS A 131 3.49 2.57 20.66
C HIS A 131 2.17 1.81 20.48
N GLU A 132 1.29 2.28 19.61
CA GLU A 132 0.03 1.61 19.26
C GLU A 132 0.27 0.18 18.74
N TYR A 133 1.25 0.01 17.84
CA TYR A 133 1.63 -1.30 17.32
C TYR A 133 2.03 -2.25 18.44
N HIS A 134 2.91 -1.81 19.35
CA HIS A 134 3.40 -2.63 20.46
C HIS A 134 2.32 -2.93 21.49
N LEU A 135 1.37 -2.03 21.72
CA LEU A 135 0.22 -2.29 22.60
C LEU A 135 -0.62 -3.45 22.06
N GLU A 136 -0.81 -3.55 20.77
CA GLU A 136 -1.61 -4.59 20.13
C GLU A 136 -0.84 -5.90 19.90
N ASN A 137 0.45 -5.82 19.50
CA ASN A 137 1.30 -6.98 19.25
C ASN A 137 2.38 -7.13 20.34
N LYS A 138 2.10 -7.93 21.35
CA LYS A 138 3.03 -8.26 22.46
C LYS A 138 3.97 -9.43 22.15
N THR A 139 3.87 -10.06 20.97
CA THR A 139 4.75 -11.16 20.58
C THR A 139 6.13 -10.68 20.15
N CYS A 140 6.27 -9.41 19.80
CA CYS A 140 7.53 -8.76 19.49
C CYS A 140 8.04 -7.93 20.68
N SER A 141 9.34 -7.72 20.78
CA SER A 141 9.97 -6.79 21.72
C SER A 141 9.44 -5.37 21.51
N ALA A 142 9.65 -4.46 22.47
CA ALA A 142 9.34 -3.06 22.24
C ALA A 142 10.25 -2.50 21.13
N PRO A 143 9.70 -1.95 20.02
CA PRO A 143 10.49 -1.51 18.89
C PRO A 143 11.31 -0.26 19.26
N VAL A 144 12.58 -0.25 18.82
CA VAL A 144 13.42 0.94 18.94
C VAL A 144 13.10 1.86 17.76
N TYR A 145 12.69 3.10 18.06
CA TYR A 145 12.32 4.09 17.04
C TYR A 145 13.36 4.25 15.94
N ALA A 146 14.65 4.35 16.28
CA ALA A 146 15.72 4.52 15.32
C ALA A 146 15.86 3.32 14.37
N ASP A 147 15.57 2.11 14.85
CA ASP A 147 15.60 0.90 14.02
C ASP A 147 14.45 0.90 12.99
N ILE A 148 13.24 1.19 13.45
CA ILE A 148 12.09 1.28 12.56
C ILE A 148 12.27 2.41 11.52
N LEU A 149 12.76 3.57 11.94
CA LEU A 149 13.02 4.68 11.00
C LEU A 149 14.06 4.28 9.93
N ARG A 150 15.08 3.51 10.30
CA ARG A 150 16.06 2.95 9.33
C ARG A 150 15.39 2.00 8.35
N ARG A 151 14.49 1.11 8.81
CA ARG A 151 13.71 0.21 7.96
C ARG A 151 12.77 0.98 7.04
N VAL A 152 12.09 2.02 7.52
CA VAL A 152 11.24 2.91 6.72
C VAL A 152 12.03 3.59 5.61
N LYS A 153 13.21 4.15 5.92
CA LYS A 153 14.10 4.77 4.92
C LYS A 153 14.53 3.76 3.85
N ARG A 154 14.92 2.54 4.26
CA ARG A 154 15.24 1.45 3.34
C ARG A 154 14.05 1.09 2.44
N ALA A 155 12.87 0.97 3.01
CA ALA A 155 11.65 0.66 2.28
C ALA A 155 11.28 1.76 1.26
N ARG A 156 11.41 3.05 1.63
CA ARG A 156 11.23 4.19 0.71
C ARG A 156 12.21 4.13 -0.46
N ASN A 157 13.49 3.85 -0.21
CA ASN A 157 14.49 3.70 -1.28
C ASN A 157 14.16 2.54 -2.23
N LEU A 158 13.73 1.40 -1.71
CA LEU A 158 13.30 0.27 -2.54
C LEU A 158 12.06 0.62 -3.38
N ARG A 159 11.09 1.35 -2.81
CA ARG A 159 9.93 1.84 -3.56
C ARG A 159 10.35 2.79 -4.68
N LEU A 160 11.27 3.72 -4.42
CA LEU A 160 11.81 4.64 -5.43
C LEU A 160 12.48 3.86 -6.57
N ILE A 161 13.40 2.95 -6.26
CA ILE A 161 14.08 2.10 -7.26
C ILE A 161 13.07 1.31 -8.10
N ASN A 162 12.03 0.75 -7.47
CA ASN A 162 10.99 0.02 -8.18
C ASN A 162 10.11 0.93 -9.04
N TYR A 163 9.85 2.16 -8.59
CA TYR A 163 9.15 3.17 -9.37
C TYR A 163 9.98 3.57 -10.60
N GLU A 164 11.26 3.87 -10.43
CA GLU A 164 12.18 4.18 -11.54
C GLU A 164 12.23 3.07 -12.59
N LYS A 165 12.29 1.79 -12.15
CA LYS A 165 12.21 0.66 -13.07
C LYS A 165 10.88 0.60 -13.84
N LYS A 166 9.76 1.03 -13.23
CA LYS A 166 8.46 1.11 -13.91
C LYS A 166 8.43 2.25 -14.93
N LEU A 167 9.15 3.34 -14.72
CA LEU A 167 9.27 4.44 -15.70
C LEU A 167 9.98 4.00 -16.98
N LEU A 168 10.85 2.99 -16.92
CA LEU A 168 11.54 2.46 -18.08
C LEU A 168 10.65 1.64 -19.03
N ARG A 169 9.38 1.43 -18.69
CA ARG A 169 8.40 0.70 -19.49
C ARG A 169 7.04 1.39 -19.48
N SER A 170 6.25 1.17 -20.54
CA SER A 170 4.85 1.62 -20.54
C SER A 170 4.02 0.80 -19.54
N THR A 171 3.18 1.50 -18.78
CA THR A 171 2.25 0.93 -17.79
C THR A 171 0.84 1.49 -18.02
N THR A 172 -0.10 1.16 -17.16
CA THR A 172 -1.44 1.79 -17.16
C THR A 172 -1.37 3.28 -16.83
N ALA A 173 -0.46 3.70 -15.93
CA ALA A 173 -0.29 5.10 -15.55
C ALA A 173 0.68 5.85 -16.47
N ASN A 174 1.79 5.23 -16.88
CA ASN A 174 2.85 5.91 -17.61
C ASN A 174 2.95 5.46 -19.07
N ARG A 175 3.25 6.40 -19.96
CA ARG A 175 3.67 6.12 -21.34
C ARG A 175 5.17 6.36 -21.47
N ASN A 176 5.87 5.36 -21.99
CA ASN A 176 7.29 5.43 -22.31
C ASN A 176 7.45 5.49 -23.82
N ILE A 177 8.25 6.44 -24.30
CA ILE A 177 8.63 6.61 -25.71
C ILE A 177 10.15 6.48 -25.77
N ARG A 178 10.62 5.53 -26.57
CA ARG A 178 12.05 5.28 -26.73
C ARG A 178 12.40 5.11 -28.20
N SER A 179 13.34 5.93 -28.68
CA SER A 179 14.00 5.80 -29.98
C SER A 179 15.51 5.87 -29.79
N LEU A 180 16.27 5.86 -30.89
CA LEU A 180 17.76 5.95 -30.82
C LEU A 180 18.25 7.28 -30.26
N ASP A 181 17.49 8.33 -30.46
CA ASP A 181 17.83 9.73 -30.14
C ASP A 181 16.95 10.32 -29.04
N LYS A 182 15.94 9.58 -28.57
CA LYS A 182 14.93 10.14 -27.68
C LYS A 182 14.49 9.12 -26.62
N PHE A 183 14.39 9.61 -25.39
CA PHE A 183 13.75 8.94 -24.28
C PHE A 183 12.81 9.91 -23.57
N ALA A 184 11.51 9.60 -23.53
CA ALA A 184 10.52 10.38 -22.82
C ALA A 184 9.58 9.48 -22.04
N VAL A 185 9.24 9.89 -20.83
CA VAL A 185 8.24 9.24 -19.99
C VAL A 185 7.30 10.29 -19.44
N TYR A 186 6.01 10.03 -19.51
CA TYR A 186 5.01 10.92 -18.94
C TYR A 186 3.81 10.15 -18.40
N ASP A 187 3.11 10.75 -17.44
CA ASP A 187 1.85 10.25 -16.94
C ASP A 187 0.78 10.37 -18.03
N ARG A 188 0.00 9.31 -18.23
CA ARG A 188 -1.07 9.29 -19.23
C ARG A 188 -2.17 10.29 -18.96
N GLU A 189 -2.37 10.70 -17.70
CA GLU A 189 -3.37 11.71 -17.34
C GLU A 189 -3.03 13.11 -17.86
N ILE A 190 -1.73 13.43 -18.04
CA ILE A 190 -1.30 14.71 -18.61
C ILE A 190 -1.18 14.69 -20.15
N HIS A 191 -1.60 13.57 -20.77
CA HIS A 191 -1.52 13.45 -22.22
C HIS A 191 -2.32 14.56 -22.93
N SER A 192 -1.67 15.24 -23.87
CA SER A 192 -2.29 16.27 -24.69
C SER A 192 -1.57 16.39 -26.04
N PRO A 193 -2.22 16.92 -27.09
CA PRO A 193 -1.57 17.20 -28.37
C PRO A 193 -0.35 18.12 -28.22
N LEU A 194 -0.39 19.09 -27.33
CA LEU A 194 0.72 19.99 -27.02
C LEU A 194 1.92 19.23 -26.43
N LEU A 195 1.67 18.29 -25.51
CA LEU A 195 2.73 17.45 -24.95
C LEU A 195 3.35 16.54 -26.00
N GLU A 196 2.55 15.98 -26.92
CA GLU A 196 3.07 15.17 -28.04
C GLU A 196 3.93 16.00 -28.99
N ASP A 197 3.51 17.23 -29.35
CA ASP A 197 4.28 18.15 -30.17
C ASP A 197 5.60 18.54 -29.48
N PHE A 198 5.55 18.89 -28.19
CA PHE A 198 6.74 19.15 -27.38
C PHE A 198 7.71 17.96 -27.34
N ILE A 199 7.21 16.74 -27.10
CA ILE A 199 8.04 15.53 -27.10
C ILE A 199 8.62 15.26 -28.50
N SER A 200 7.89 15.60 -29.56
CA SER A 200 8.34 15.38 -30.94
C SER A 200 9.49 16.31 -31.32
N ASP A 201 9.39 17.58 -30.97
CA ASP A 201 10.43 18.61 -31.22
C ASP A 201 10.58 19.56 -30.02
N PRO A 202 11.33 19.15 -28.96
CA PRO A 202 11.54 19.99 -27.78
C PRO A 202 12.22 21.31 -28.07
N ASN A 203 13.09 21.35 -29.10
CA ASN A 203 13.85 22.55 -29.43
C ASN A 203 12.96 23.70 -29.91
N ARG A 204 11.76 23.41 -30.40
CA ARG A 204 10.76 24.39 -30.79
C ARG A 204 10.24 25.24 -29.63
N TYR A 205 10.33 24.71 -28.42
CA TYR A 205 9.80 25.30 -27.19
C TYR A 205 10.88 25.78 -26.21
N ILE A 206 12.15 25.42 -26.46
CA ILE A 206 13.27 25.85 -25.63
C ILE A 206 13.88 27.08 -26.28
N VAL A 207 13.61 28.25 -25.69
CA VAL A 207 14.31 29.48 -26.05
C VAL A 207 15.72 29.40 -25.46
N LYS A 208 16.73 29.36 -26.29
CA LYS A 208 18.12 29.51 -25.85
C LYS A 208 18.37 31.01 -25.67
N ASP A 209 18.52 31.45 -24.41
CA ASP A 209 19.10 32.76 -24.10
C ASP A 209 20.57 32.80 -24.49
#